data_527715f2cffc2d9e2fc87f7782f3b06a
#
_entry.id   527715f2cffc2d9e2fc87f7782f3b06a
#
_cell.length_a   1.000
_cell.length_b   1.000
_cell.length_c   1.000
_cell.angle_alpha   90.00
_cell.angle_beta   90.00
_cell.angle_gamma   90.00
#
_symmetry.space_group_name_H-M   'P 1'
#
loop_
_entity.id
_entity.type
_entity.pdbx_description
1 polymer ?
#
loop_
_entity_poly.entity_id
_entity_poly.type
_entity_poly.pdbx_seq_one_letter_code
_entity_poly.pdbx_strand_id
1 'polypeptide(L)'
;MTKVQELKKHLRPGQVYRREDVARWSNAVDRHLKQLVEEGTLTKLAGGLYAYPKETVFGKAPPEDDKLVEAFLKDDRFLLASPNAYNGLGVGTTQLYDKTVVYNHKRHGDFQLGGRRFAFRVKPSFPKSLTKEFLLVDLVNNVDQLAESKQEVLARVAERAASCDFRRLEYATRNYGNVQTKKFFANALKPGAELNAD
;
A
#
# COMPACT_ATOMS: atom_id res chain seq x y z
N MET A 1 16.51 21.73 -32.49
CA MET A 1 15.95 21.13 -31.24
C MET A 1 16.65 19.81 -31.00
N THR A 2 17.16 19.58 -29.79
CA THR A 2 17.85 18.32 -29.48
C THR A 2 16.83 17.19 -29.25
N LYS A 3 17.24 15.94 -29.51
CA LYS A 3 16.37 14.75 -29.26
C LYS A 3 15.88 14.67 -27.79
N VAL A 4 16.69 15.15 -26.83
CA VAL A 4 16.29 15.21 -25.42
C VAL A 4 15.19 16.28 -25.20
N GLN A 5 15.25 17.41 -25.91
CA GLN A 5 14.18 18.41 -25.84
C GLN A 5 12.86 17.88 -26.43
N GLU A 6 12.91 17.08 -27.49
CA GLU A 6 11.73 16.40 -28.00
C GLU A 6 11.17 15.39 -26.99
N LEU A 7 12.04 14.60 -26.36
CA LEU A 7 11.66 13.65 -25.31
C LEU A 7 10.96 14.35 -24.13
N LYS A 8 11.47 15.50 -23.68
CA LYS A 8 10.86 16.28 -22.59
C LYS A 8 9.39 16.67 -22.86
N LYS A 9 8.98 16.82 -24.11
CA LYS A 9 7.57 17.13 -24.46
C LYS A 9 6.60 16.01 -24.13
N HIS A 10 7.08 14.78 -24.04
CA HIS A 10 6.28 13.61 -23.67
C HIS A 10 6.19 13.39 -22.14
N LEU A 11 7.05 14.06 -21.40
CA LEU A 11 7.10 13.93 -19.94
C LEU A 11 6.19 14.94 -19.26
N ARG A 12 5.54 14.53 -18.17
CA ARG A 12 4.62 15.37 -17.38
C ARG A 12 5.06 15.40 -15.92
N PRO A 13 5.07 16.58 -15.27
CA PRO A 13 5.33 16.69 -13.84
C PRO A 13 4.36 15.83 -13.02
N GLY A 14 4.87 15.19 -11.97
CA GLY A 14 4.11 14.31 -11.08
C GLY A 14 3.88 12.89 -11.60
N GLN A 15 4.39 12.55 -12.78
CA GLN A 15 4.27 11.21 -13.36
C GLN A 15 5.50 10.36 -13.07
N VAL A 16 5.29 9.04 -13.04
CA VAL A 16 6.33 8.03 -12.93
C VAL A 16 6.45 7.28 -14.26
N TYR A 17 7.67 7.13 -14.73
CA TYR A 17 8.00 6.51 -16.01
C TYR A 17 8.93 5.33 -15.80
N ARG A 18 8.68 4.26 -16.53
CA ARG A 18 9.62 3.16 -16.65
C ARG A 18 10.56 3.42 -17.83
N ARG A 19 11.74 2.83 -17.76
CA ARG A 19 12.70 2.88 -18.88
C ARG A 19 12.04 2.51 -20.22
N GLU A 20 11.21 1.47 -20.21
CA GLU A 20 10.51 0.99 -21.42
C GLU A 20 9.46 1.97 -21.95
N ASP A 21 8.83 2.78 -21.09
CA ASP A 21 7.91 3.82 -21.53
C ASP A 21 8.67 4.92 -22.28
N VAL A 22 9.82 5.33 -21.75
CA VAL A 22 10.69 6.35 -22.35
C VAL A 22 11.33 5.84 -23.65
N ALA A 23 11.59 4.54 -23.74
CA ALA A 23 12.15 3.93 -24.95
C ALA A 23 11.26 4.08 -26.19
N ARG A 24 9.95 4.30 -25.99
CA ARG A 24 9.01 4.57 -27.10
C ARG A 24 9.27 5.91 -27.79
N TRP A 25 9.92 6.84 -27.09
CA TRP A 25 10.20 8.21 -27.56
C TRP A 25 11.68 8.48 -27.76
N SER A 26 12.54 7.48 -27.54
CA SER A 26 13.99 7.65 -27.58
C SER A 26 14.69 6.40 -28.11
N ASN A 27 15.53 6.60 -29.12
CA ASN A 27 16.42 5.57 -29.67
C ASN A 27 17.74 5.42 -28.86
N ALA A 28 17.99 6.29 -27.89
CA ALA A 28 19.17 6.30 -27.01
C ALA A 28 18.72 6.46 -25.55
N VAL A 29 17.76 5.63 -25.13
CA VAL A 29 17.00 5.79 -23.88
C VAL A 29 17.89 5.93 -22.64
N ASP A 30 18.92 5.10 -22.49
CA ASP A 30 19.75 5.12 -21.28
C ASP A 30 20.58 6.40 -21.18
N ARG A 31 21.12 6.87 -22.31
CA ARG A 31 21.85 8.14 -22.36
C ARG A 31 20.94 9.32 -22.07
N HIS A 32 19.74 9.35 -22.63
CA HIS A 32 18.78 10.44 -22.41
C HIS A 32 18.23 10.43 -20.97
N LEU A 33 17.94 9.24 -20.41
CA LEU A 33 17.54 9.13 -19.00
C LEU A 33 18.65 9.61 -18.05
N LYS A 34 19.92 9.23 -18.31
CA LYS A 34 21.06 9.69 -17.55
C LYS A 34 21.17 11.23 -17.61
N GLN A 35 21.08 11.81 -18.79
CA GLN A 35 21.13 13.26 -18.98
C GLN A 35 19.96 13.95 -18.22
N LEU A 36 18.73 13.45 -18.33
CA LEU A 36 17.56 14.02 -17.64
C LEU A 36 17.67 13.95 -16.11
N VAL A 37 18.32 12.93 -15.59
CA VAL A 37 18.61 12.81 -14.14
C VAL A 37 19.70 13.79 -13.73
N GLU A 38 20.79 13.90 -14.50
CA GLU A 38 21.88 14.85 -14.24
C GLU A 38 21.41 16.32 -14.30
N GLU A 39 20.50 16.63 -15.22
CA GLU A 39 19.85 17.96 -15.32
C GLU A 39 18.80 18.21 -14.20
N GLY A 40 18.47 17.19 -13.40
CA GLY A 40 17.45 17.27 -12.37
C GLY A 40 16.01 17.33 -12.89
N THR A 41 15.77 17.06 -14.18
CA THR A 41 14.41 16.95 -14.76
C THR A 41 13.72 15.68 -14.25
N LEU A 42 14.45 14.57 -14.17
CA LEU A 42 13.95 13.31 -13.63
C LEU A 42 14.71 12.94 -12.35
N THR A 43 14.04 12.23 -11.46
CA THR A 43 14.63 11.58 -10.30
C THR A 43 14.55 10.07 -10.48
N LYS A 44 15.68 9.37 -10.34
CA LYS A 44 15.69 7.91 -10.36
C LYS A 44 15.17 7.37 -9.01
N LEU A 45 14.14 6.53 -9.08
CA LEU A 45 13.47 5.95 -7.89
C LEU A 45 13.93 4.54 -7.57
N ALA A 46 14.21 3.76 -8.62
CA ALA A 46 14.72 2.39 -8.55
C ALA A 46 15.31 2.00 -9.91
N GLY A 47 15.77 0.76 -10.07
CA GLY A 47 16.23 0.26 -11.36
C GLY A 47 15.14 0.36 -12.43
N GLY A 48 15.39 1.17 -13.47
CA GLY A 48 14.45 1.39 -14.58
C GLY A 48 13.17 2.18 -14.23
N LEU A 49 13.11 2.84 -13.07
CA LEU A 49 11.95 3.62 -12.62
C LEU A 49 12.37 5.06 -12.31
N TYR A 50 11.67 6.02 -12.89
CA TYR A 50 12.00 7.44 -12.83
C TYR A 50 10.75 8.28 -12.55
N ALA A 51 10.86 9.34 -11.76
CA ALA A 51 9.79 10.31 -11.56
C ALA A 51 10.14 11.65 -12.21
N TYR A 52 9.15 12.32 -12.74
CA TYR A 52 9.21 13.75 -13.02
C TYR A 52 8.58 14.50 -11.85
N PRO A 53 9.37 15.06 -10.91
CA PRO A 53 8.83 15.73 -9.74
C PRO A 53 7.94 16.92 -10.12
N LYS A 54 6.95 17.22 -9.28
CA LYS A 54 6.25 18.51 -9.35
C LYS A 54 7.06 19.55 -8.57
N GLU A 55 7.21 20.74 -9.14
CA GLU A 55 7.70 21.89 -8.38
C GLU A 55 6.59 22.41 -7.48
N THR A 56 6.92 22.66 -6.22
CA THR A 56 6.04 23.23 -5.22
C THR A 56 6.74 24.37 -4.50
N VAL A 57 6.02 25.14 -3.69
CA VAL A 57 6.59 26.20 -2.86
C VAL A 57 7.63 25.68 -1.84
N PHE A 58 7.60 24.38 -1.54
CA PHE A 58 8.54 23.71 -0.64
C PHE A 58 9.64 22.92 -1.40
N GLY A 59 9.74 23.10 -2.74
CA GLY A 59 10.68 22.39 -3.60
C GLY A 59 10.02 21.24 -4.38
N LYS A 60 10.85 20.29 -4.81
CA LYS A 60 10.41 19.16 -5.63
C LYS A 60 9.61 18.14 -4.80
N ALA A 61 8.33 17.98 -5.12
CA ALA A 61 7.49 16.96 -4.48
C ALA A 61 7.75 15.56 -5.07
N PRO A 62 7.86 14.53 -4.22
CA PRO A 62 7.94 13.14 -4.68
C PRO A 62 6.60 12.76 -5.36
N PRO A 63 6.60 11.70 -6.21
CA PRO A 63 5.36 11.19 -6.78
C PRO A 63 4.45 10.60 -5.69
N GLU A 64 3.16 10.59 -5.96
CA GLU A 64 2.16 9.93 -5.12
C GLU A 64 2.41 8.41 -5.10
N ASP A 65 2.09 7.75 -3.96
CA ASP A 65 2.35 6.32 -3.77
C ASP A 65 1.62 5.44 -4.78
N ASP A 66 0.38 5.80 -5.14
CA ASP A 66 -0.42 5.08 -6.12
C ASP A 66 0.25 5.05 -7.50
N LYS A 67 0.71 6.18 -8.00
CA LYS A 67 1.43 6.28 -9.29
C LYS A 67 2.76 5.53 -9.29
N LEU A 68 3.45 5.59 -8.16
CA LEU A 68 4.71 4.88 -7.98
C LEU A 68 4.50 3.37 -8.01
N VAL A 69 3.50 2.89 -7.26
CA VAL A 69 3.17 1.46 -7.16
C VAL A 69 2.59 0.94 -8.48
N GLU A 70 1.70 1.69 -9.13
CA GLU A 70 1.16 1.34 -10.45
C GLU A 70 2.28 1.14 -11.48
N ALA A 71 3.20 2.11 -11.57
CA ALA A 71 4.33 2.02 -12.48
C ALA A 71 5.27 0.85 -12.14
N PHE A 72 5.50 0.56 -10.86
CA PHE A 72 6.34 -0.54 -10.42
C PHE A 72 5.71 -1.92 -10.68
N LEU A 73 4.41 -2.07 -10.41
CA LEU A 73 3.66 -3.31 -10.63
C LEU A 73 3.34 -3.57 -12.10
N LYS A 74 3.25 -2.53 -12.93
CA LYS A 74 2.63 -2.58 -14.26
C LYS A 74 1.18 -3.08 -14.18
N ASP A 75 0.45 -2.63 -13.18
CA ASP A 75 -0.92 -3.03 -12.89
C ASP A 75 -1.58 -1.98 -11.99
N ASP A 76 -2.82 -1.65 -12.26
CA ASP A 76 -3.65 -0.73 -11.49
C ASP A 76 -4.48 -1.45 -10.40
N ARG A 77 -4.43 -2.80 -10.36
CA ARG A 77 -5.14 -3.62 -9.38
C ARG A 77 -4.28 -3.87 -8.16
N PHE A 78 -4.32 -2.94 -7.24
CA PHE A 78 -3.66 -3.02 -5.93
C PHE A 78 -4.44 -2.22 -4.89
N LEU A 79 -4.15 -2.48 -3.62
CA LEU A 79 -4.65 -1.72 -2.49
C LEU A 79 -3.47 -1.27 -1.64
N LEU A 80 -3.37 0.04 -1.43
CA LEU A 80 -2.42 0.61 -0.47
C LEU A 80 -3.02 0.54 0.93
N ALA A 81 -2.28 -0.02 1.86
CA ALA A 81 -2.62 -0.10 3.27
C ALA A 81 -1.42 0.32 4.12
N SER A 82 -1.68 0.70 5.36
CA SER A 82 -0.63 0.95 6.35
C SER A 82 -1.09 0.37 7.68
N PRO A 83 -0.21 -0.26 8.46
CA PRO A 83 -0.55 -0.64 9.83
C PRO A 83 -1.02 0.55 10.68
N ASN A 84 -0.61 1.77 10.32
CA ASN A 84 -1.06 3.01 10.98
C ASN A 84 -2.58 3.24 10.83
N ALA A 85 -3.21 2.68 9.80
CA ALA A 85 -4.67 2.75 9.63
C ALA A 85 -5.44 2.04 10.75
N TYR A 86 -4.82 1.06 11.42
CA TYR A 86 -5.42 0.36 12.55
C TYR A 86 -5.60 1.27 13.76
N ASN A 87 -4.76 2.31 13.92
CA ASN A 87 -4.84 3.25 15.02
C ASN A 87 -6.20 3.98 15.08
N GLY A 88 -6.82 4.20 13.90
CA GLY A 88 -8.16 4.78 13.80
C GLY A 88 -9.30 3.86 14.21
N LEU A 89 -9.04 2.57 14.46
CA LEU A 89 -10.07 1.62 14.86
C LEU A 89 -10.42 1.68 16.36
N GLY A 90 -9.54 2.29 17.17
CA GLY A 90 -9.73 2.38 18.63
C GLY A 90 -9.53 1.04 19.36
N VAL A 91 -8.70 0.16 18.81
CA VAL A 91 -8.44 -1.19 19.34
C VAL A 91 -7.09 -1.29 20.07
N GLY A 92 -6.54 -0.16 20.49
CA GLY A 92 -5.31 -0.11 21.28
C GLY A 92 -4.01 -0.14 20.49
N THR A 93 -4.09 -0.10 19.16
CA THR A 93 -2.92 0.09 18.31
C THR A 93 -2.54 1.56 18.29
N THR A 94 -1.29 1.88 18.59
CA THR A 94 -0.78 3.26 18.70
C THR A 94 0.59 3.45 18.03
N GLN A 95 1.27 2.35 17.71
CA GLN A 95 2.58 2.40 17.06
C GLN A 95 2.50 3.01 15.67
N LEU A 96 3.55 3.74 15.28
CA LEU A 96 3.74 4.28 13.94
C LEU A 96 4.72 3.39 13.18
N TYR A 97 4.31 2.97 12.02
CA TYR A 97 5.09 2.12 11.13
C TYR A 97 5.52 2.91 9.89
N ASP A 98 6.80 2.86 9.58
CA ASP A 98 7.38 3.52 8.39
C ASP A 98 7.39 2.55 7.20
N LYS A 99 6.23 2.05 6.82
CA LYS A 99 6.07 1.24 5.61
C LYS A 99 4.65 1.29 5.09
N THR A 100 4.51 1.27 3.77
CA THR A 100 3.24 1.06 3.07
C THR A 100 3.13 -0.39 2.66
N VAL A 101 2.02 -1.04 2.99
CA VAL A 101 1.69 -2.39 2.51
C VAL A 101 0.94 -2.28 1.19
N VAL A 102 1.34 -3.08 0.21
CA VAL A 102 0.74 -3.11 -1.12
C VAL A 102 0.15 -4.50 -1.37
N TYR A 103 -1.15 -4.66 -1.18
CA TYR A 103 -1.84 -5.87 -1.60
C TYR A 103 -2.03 -5.87 -3.10
N ASN A 104 -1.61 -6.95 -3.76
CA ASN A 104 -1.60 -7.06 -5.20
C ASN A 104 -1.63 -8.53 -5.65
N HIS A 105 -1.71 -8.78 -6.97
CA HIS A 105 -1.78 -10.13 -7.54
C HIS A 105 -0.48 -10.62 -8.18
N LYS A 106 0.60 -9.78 -8.20
CA LYS A 106 1.77 -10.05 -9.03
C LYS A 106 3.07 -10.19 -8.26
N ARG A 107 3.29 -9.38 -7.23
CA ARG A 107 4.63 -9.22 -6.63
C ARG A 107 4.60 -9.38 -5.13
N HIS A 108 5.57 -10.12 -4.59
CA HIS A 108 5.77 -10.32 -3.16
C HIS A 108 7.18 -9.89 -2.77
N GLY A 109 7.33 -9.29 -1.60
CA GLY A 109 8.63 -8.87 -1.04
C GLY A 109 8.63 -7.42 -0.57
N ASP A 110 9.71 -7.03 0.05
CA ASP A 110 9.92 -5.68 0.55
C ASP A 110 10.84 -4.92 -0.42
N PHE A 111 10.44 -3.73 -0.82
CA PHE A 111 11.14 -2.91 -1.79
C PHE A 111 11.27 -1.47 -1.29
N GLN A 112 12.37 -0.84 -1.67
CA GLN A 112 12.58 0.58 -1.46
C GLN A 112 12.45 1.30 -2.80
N LEU A 113 11.47 2.21 -2.89
CA LEU A 113 11.17 2.97 -4.09
C LEU A 113 11.19 4.46 -3.75
N GLY A 114 12.10 5.21 -4.35
CA GLY A 114 12.23 6.64 -4.09
C GLY A 114 12.49 6.99 -2.62
N GLY A 115 13.24 6.15 -1.90
CA GLY A 115 13.53 6.32 -0.47
C GLY A 115 12.43 5.82 0.48
N ARG A 116 11.25 5.47 -0.02
CA ARG A 116 10.12 4.94 0.77
C ARG A 116 10.11 3.41 0.79
N ARG A 117 9.65 2.83 1.90
CA ARG A 117 9.57 1.38 2.08
C ARG A 117 8.17 0.86 1.76
N PHE A 118 8.10 -0.13 0.88
CA PHE A 118 6.87 -0.79 0.46
C PHE A 118 6.96 -2.29 0.70
N ALA A 119 5.96 -2.84 1.37
CA ALA A 119 5.80 -4.27 1.60
C ALA A 119 4.74 -4.82 0.64
N PHE A 120 5.17 -5.35 -0.50
CA PHE A 120 4.28 -5.99 -1.46
C PHE A 120 3.86 -7.36 -0.97
N ARG A 121 2.55 -7.61 -0.95
CA ARG A 121 1.95 -8.86 -0.50
C ARG A 121 0.96 -9.37 -1.53
N VAL A 122 1.26 -10.52 -2.10
CA VAL A 122 0.33 -11.19 -3.02
C VAL A 122 -0.86 -11.71 -2.23
N LYS A 123 -2.06 -11.32 -2.63
CA LYS A 123 -3.33 -11.77 -2.06
C LYS A 123 -4.27 -12.20 -3.18
N PRO A 124 -5.03 -13.28 -2.99
CA PRO A 124 -6.02 -13.72 -3.97
C PRO A 124 -7.18 -12.73 -4.10
N SER A 125 -7.49 -11.99 -3.03
CA SER A 125 -8.59 -11.02 -2.98
C SER A 125 -8.28 -9.91 -1.98
N PHE A 126 -8.68 -8.69 -2.32
CA PHE A 126 -8.68 -7.49 -1.46
C PHE A 126 -9.73 -6.50 -1.99
N PRO A 127 -10.26 -5.59 -1.14
CA PRO A 127 -11.24 -4.60 -1.57
C PRO A 127 -10.60 -3.49 -2.42
N LYS A 128 -11.44 -2.73 -3.11
CA LYS A 128 -10.99 -1.55 -3.88
C LYS A 128 -10.57 -0.38 -3.00
N SER A 129 -11.08 -0.31 -1.78
CA SER A 129 -10.79 0.76 -0.81
C SER A 129 -10.79 0.21 0.61
N LEU A 130 -10.09 0.91 1.50
CA LEU A 130 -10.06 0.58 2.92
C LEU A 130 -11.41 0.88 3.57
N THR A 131 -12.02 -0.13 4.20
CA THR A 131 -13.19 0.01 5.05
C THR A 131 -12.85 -0.39 6.49
N LYS A 132 -13.66 0.02 7.46
CA LYS A 132 -13.45 -0.36 8.86
C LYS A 132 -13.46 -1.86 9.04
N GLU A 133 -14.39 -2.54 8.40
CA GLU A 133 -14.55 -4.00 8.48
C GLU A 133 -13.36 -4.72 7.86
N PHE A 134 -12.88 -4.24 6.71
CA PHE A 134 -11.64 -4.77 6.11
C PHE A 134 -10.45 -4.56 7.04
N LEU A 135 -10.29 -3.36 7.61
CA LEU A 135 -9.17 -3.06 8.51
C LEU A 135 -9.19 -3.91 9.78
N LEU A 136 -10.36 -4.22 10.34
CA LEU A 136 -10.47 -5.15 11.48
C LEU A 136 -10.01 -6.56 11.09
N VAL A 137 -10.45 -7.05 9.95
CA VAL A 137 -10.05 -8.37 9.43
C VAL A 137 -8.56 -8.41 9.11
N ASP A 138 -8.05 -7.37 8.47
CA ASP A 138 -6.64 -7.25 8.10
C ASP A 138 -5.73 -7.14 9.32
N LEU A 139 -6.17 -6.40 10.35
CA LEU A 139 -5.47 -6.32 11.63
C LEU A 139 -5.33 -7.71 12.26
N VAL A 140 -6.42 -8.49 12.35
CA VAL A 140 -6.37 -9.83 12.91
C VAL A 140 -5.50 -10.77 12.07
N ASN A 141 -5.53 -10.65 10.74
CA ASN A 141 -4.61 -11.39 9.86
C ASN A 141 -3.13 -11.12 10.16
N ASN A 142 -2.81 -9.92 10.61
CA ASN A 142 -1.44 -9.43 10.80
C ASN A 142 -1.07 -9.18 12.27
N VAL A 143 -1.92 -9.59 13.23
CA VAL A 143 -1.75 -9.26 14.64
C VAL A 143 -0.39 -9.69 15.22
N ASP A 144 0.17 -10.78 14.74
CA ASP A 144 1.50 -11.27 15.15
C ASP A 144 2.67 -10.39 14.66
N GLN A 145 2.42 -9.43 13.76
CA GLN A 145 3.42 -8.50 13.24
C GLN A 145 3.37 -7.13 13.96
N LEU A 146 2.42 -6.94 14.85
CA LEU A 146 2.26 -5.71 15.62
C LEU A 146 3.14 -5.73 16.86
N ALA A 147 3.53 -4.55 17.33
CA ALA A 147 4.32 -4.38 18.54
C ALA A 147 3.47 -4.48 19.82
N GLU A 148 2.16 -4.33 19.69
CA GLU A 148 1.21 -4.35 20.79
C GLU A 148 0.89 -5.77 21.27
N SER A 149 0.34 -5.88 22.48
CA SER A 149 -0.13 -7.14 23.05
C SER A 149 -1.23 -7.76 22.20
N LYS A 150 -0.97 -8.91 21.61
CA LYS A 150 -1.93 -9.65 20.80
C LYS A 150 -3.25 -9.89 21.51
N GLN A 151 -3.20 -10.31 22.78
CA GLN A 151 -4.40 -10.63 23.57
C GLN A 151 -5.26 -9.40 23.77
N GLU A 152 -4.66 -8.26 24.17
CA GLU A 152 -5.38 -7.01 24.38
C GLU A 152 -5.99 -6.47 23.09
N VAL A 153 -5.24 -6.51 21.97
CA VAL A 153 -5.73 -6.08 20.67
C VAL A 153 -6.92 -6.94 20.24
N LEU A 154 -6.82 -8.26 20.33
CA LEU A 154 -7.90 -9.17 19.96
C LEU A 154 -9.15 -9.00 20.81
N ALA A 155 -9.01 -8.77 22.14
CA ALA A 155 -10.15 -8.48 23.02
C ALA A 155 -10.89 -7.21 22.55
N ARG A 156 -10.17 -6.14 22.29
CA ARG A 156 -10.75 -4.86 21.80
C ARG A 156 -11.32 -4.97 20.38
N VAL A 157 -10.71 -5.81 19.53
CA VAL A 157 -11.28 -6.11 18.19
C VAL A 157 -12.63 -6.81 18.34
N ALA A 158 -12.76 -7.77 19.26
CA ALA A 158 -14.04 -8.46 19.51
C ALA A 158 -15.13 -7.48 19.97
N GLU A 159 -14.82 -6.58 20.90
CA GLU A 159 -15.72 -5.52 21.34
C GLU A 159 -16.11 -4.59 20.19
N ARG A 160 -15.13 -4.17 19.39
CA ARG A 160 -15.35 -3.28 18.24
C ARG A 160 -16.18 -3.95 17.15
N ALA A 161 -15.98 -5.23 16.90
CA ALA A 161 -16.72 -6.03 15.94
C ALA A 161 -18.23 -6.03 16.21
N ALA A 162 -18.64 -6.07 17.50
CA ALA A 162 -20.03 -6.01 17.90
C ALA A 162 -20.73 -4.68 17.50
N SER A 163 -19.98 -3.61 17.30
CA SER A 163 -20.49 -2.29 16.89
C SER A 163 -20.43 -2.06 15.36
N CYS A 164 -19.95 -3.01 14.58
CA CYS A 164 -19.89 -2.94 13.12
C CYS A 164 -21.17 -3.46 12.47
N ASP A 165 -21.35 -3.10 11.20
CA ASP A 165 -22.37 -3.75 10.36
C ASP A 165 -22.02 -5.24 10.20
N PHE A 166 -22.87 -6.10 10.74
CA PHE A 166 -22.66 -7.55 10.76
C PHE A 166 -22.44 -8.12 9.35
N ARG A 167 -23.27 -7.72 8.37
CA ARG A 167 -23.18 -8.25 7.01
C ARG A 167 -21.88 -7.86 6.31
N ARG A 168 -21.45 -6.62 6.51
CA ARG A 168 -20.18 -6.11 5.96
C ARG A 168 -18.98 -6.80 6.60
N LEU A 169 -19.00 -6.98 7.92
CA LEU A 169 -17.92 -7.66 8.63
C LEU A 169 -17.85 -9.15 8.28
N GLU A 170 -19.01 -9.82 8.17
CA GLU A 170 -19.09 -11.21 7.71
C GLU A 170 -18.53 -11.36 6.29
N TYR A 171 -18.94 -10.47 5.37
CA TYR A 171 -18.41 -10.44 4.01
C TYR A 171 -16.89 -10.25 4.00
N ALA A 172 -16.36 -9.27 4.75
CA ALA A 172 -14.93 -9.00 4.83
C ALA A 172 -14.17 -10.21 5.42
N THR A 173 -14.69 -10.81 6.49
CA THR A 173 -14.11 -12.00 7.12
C THR A 173 -14.04 -13.18 6.16
N ARG A 174 -15.13 -13.44 5.43
CA ARG A 174 -15.21 -14.56 4.48
C ARG A 174 -14.24 -14.40 3.31
N ASN A 175 -14.13 -13.19 2.76
CA ASN A 175 -13.37 -12.92 1.54
C ASN A 175 -11.89 -12.59 1.80
N TYR A 176 -11.55 -11.99 2.95
CA TYR A 176 -10.22 -11.45 3.21
C TYR A 176 -9.54 -12.07 4.45
N GLY A 177 -10.29 -12.74 5.31
CA GLY A 177 -9.74 -13.40 6.50
C GLY A 177 -8.96 -14.68 6.17
N ASN A 178 -7.82 -14.88 6.84
CA ASN A 178 -7.16 -16.17 6.87
C ASN A 178 -7.93 -17.17 7.75
N VAL A 179 -7.49 -18.42 7.83
CA VAL A 179 -8.20 -19.47 8.58
C VAL A 179 -8.37 -19.11 10.07
N GLN A 180 -7.33 -18.57 10.70
CA GLN A 180 -7.39 -18.17 12.12
C GLN A 180 -8.31 -16.97 12.33
N THR A 181 -8.24 -15.97 11.45
CA THR A 181 -9.10 -14.80 11.46
C THR A 181 -10.57 -15.18 11.29
N LYS A 182 -10.87 -16.09 10.38
CA LYS A 182 -12.25 -16.61 10.21
C LYS A 182 -12.76 -17.29 11.48
N LYS A 183 -11.92 -18.13 12.13
CA LYS A 183 -12.27 -18.76 13.41
C LYS A 183 -12.49 -17.72 14.52
N PHE A 184 -11.63 -16.72 14.60
CA PHE A 184 -11.75 -15.65 15.58
C PHE A 184 -13.10 -14.93 15.46
N PHE A 185 -13.44 -14.41 14.28
CA PHE A 185 -14.70 -13.69 14.08
C PHE A 185 -15.93 -14.60 14.19
N ALA A 186 -15.84 -15.87 13.78
CA ALA A 186 -16.92 -16.83 13.99
C ALA A 186 -17.24 -17.04 15.49
N ASN A 187 -16.25 -16.93 16.38
CA ASN A 187 -16.45 -16.99 17.81
C ASN A 187 -16.93 -15.63 18.39
N ALA A 188 -16.28 -14.55 18.00
CA ALA A 188 -16.60 -13.20 18.49
C ALA A 188 -18.00 -12.71 18.12
N LEU A 189 -18.57 -13.19 17.00
CA LEU A 189 -19.88 -12.79 16.48
C LEU A 189 -21.01 -13.74 16.87
N LYS A 190 -20.74 -14.78 17.69
CA LYS A 190 -21.81 -15.64 18.21
C LYS A 190 -22.68 -14.85 19.20
N PRO A 191 -24.02 -14.92 19.10
CA PRO A 191 -24.91 -14.38 20.11
C PRO A 191 -24.62 -15.05 21.46
N GLY A 192 -24.19 -14.28 22.47
CA GLY A 192 -23.92 -14.79 23.83
C GLY A 192 -22.48 -15.20 24.12
N ALA A 193 -21.49 -14.78 23.35
CA ALA A 193 -20.09 -14.92 23.70
C ALA A 193 -19.74 -13.93 24.85
N GLU A 194 -20.07 -14.30 26.09
CA GLU A 194 -19.41 -13.71 27.25
C GLU A 194 -17.93 -14.07 27.15
N LEU A 195 -17.07 -13.06 27.17
CA LEU A 195 -15.63 -13.20 27.25
C LEU A 195 -15.32 -13.84 28.62
N ASN A 196 -15.12 -15.15 28.66
CA ASN A 196 -14.52 -15.79 29.83
C ASN A 196 -13.09 -15.27 29.91
N ALA A 197 -12.88 -14.31 30.79
CA ALA A 197 -11.58 -13.91 31.30
C ALA A 197 -11.19 -14.96 32.36
N ASP A 198 -10.33 -15.89 31.97
CA ASP A 198 -9.49 -16.67 32.89
C ASP A 198 -8.03 -16.24 32.74
#